data_5b926bafd07a4fcb4c09d20646bc0498
#
_entry.id   5b926bafd07a4fcb4c09d20646bc0498
#
_cell.length_a   1.000
_cell.length_b   1.000
_cell.length_c   1.000
_cell.angle_alpha   90.00
_cell.angle_beta   90.00
_cell.angle_gamma   90.00
#
_symmetry.space_group_name_H-M   'P 1'
#
loop_
_entity.id
_entity.type
_entity.pdbx_description
1 polymer ?
#
loop_
_entity_poly.entity_id
_entity_poly.type
_entity_poly.pdbx_seq_one_letter_code
_entity_poly.pdbx_strand_id
1 'polypeptide(L)'
;GIARAFALKPKLLLLDEPFGMLDSLTRTELQDVLLEVWRRDRITAIMVTHDVDEALFLSDRVVMMTSGPQAKVGDVLPVEFPRPRDRRAVCEHEHFYDLRGHLLRFLDGPALVESGAAPDEERETLDETAQKRVA
;
A
#
# COMPACT_ATOMS: atom_id res chain seq x y z
N GLY A 1 -21.83 2.02 9.99
CA GLY A 1 -20.49 2.52 9.89
C GLY A 1 -19.60 2.13 11.06
N ILE A 2 -18.42 2.70 11.12
CA ILE A 2 -17.30 2.41 12.05
C ILE A 2 -17.75 2.45 13.53
N ALA A 3 -18.45 3.51 13.96
CA ALA A 3 -18.92 3.65 15.34
C ALA A 3 -19.76 2.47 15.83
N ARG A 4 -20.60 1.90 14.96
CA ARG A 4 -21.42 0.72 15.28
C ARG A 4 -20.57 -0.53 15.48
N ALA A 5 -19.51 -0.70 14.69
CA ALA A 5 -18.60 -1.83 14.80
C ALA A 5 -17.83 -1.81 16.13
N PHE A 6 -17.40 -0.64 16.59
CA PHE A 6 -16.74 -0.48 17.90
C PHE A 6 -17.67 -0.67 19.10
N ALA A 7 -18.95 -0.29 18.96
CA ALA A 7 -19.92 -0.42 20.05
C ALA A 7 -20.09 -1.88 20.54
N LEU A 8 -19.81 -2.87 19.68
CA LEU A 8 -19.88 -4.28 20.00
C LEU A 8 -18.65 -4.81 20.77
N LYS A 9 -17.62 -3.99 20.99
CA LYS A 9 -16.33 -4.36 21.61
C LYS A 9 -15.75 -5.66 21.05
N PRO A 10 -15.57 -5.77 19.73
CA PRO A 10 -15.07 -6.99 19.12
C PRO A 10 -13.61 -7.24 19.51
N LYS A 11 -13.16 -8.49 19.48
CA LYS A 11 -11.73 -8.83 19.63
C LYS A 11 -10.93 -8.53 18.35
N LEU A 12 -11.60 -8.59 17.21
CA LEU A 12 -11.04 -8.32 15.89
C LEU A 12 -12.03 -7.47 15.10
N LEU A 13 -11.54 -6.38 14.52
CA LEU A 13 -12.28 -5.49 13.64
C LEU A 13 -11.79 -5.67 12.20
N LEU A 14 -12.70 -5.95 11.29
CA LEU A 14 -12.42 -6.01 9.85
C LEU A 14 -13.06 -4.79 9.17
N LEU A 15 -12.26 -4.03 8.44
CA LEU A 15 -12.68 -2.83 7.71
C LEU A 15 -12.30 -3.01 6.24
N ASP A 16 -13.29 -2.91 5.37
CA ASP A 16 -13.12 -2.99 3.92
C ASP A 16 -13.42 -1.63 3.30
N GLU A 17 -12.37 -0.98 2.75
CA GLU A 17 -12.42 0.37 2.15
C GLU A 17 -13.23 1.38 2.98
N PRO A 18 -12.98 1.53 4.30
CA PRO A 18 -13.89 2.23 5.19
C PRO A 18 -14.06 3.72 4.90
N PHE A 19 -13.13 4.31 4.14
CA PHE A 19 -13.11 5.73 3.80
C PHE A 19 -13.20 6.02 2.30
N GLY A 20 -13.31 4.99 1.44
CA GLY A 20 -13.23 5.10 -0.01
C GLY A 20 -14.30 5.99 -0.64
N MET A 21 -15.49 6.11 -0.02
CA MET A 21 -16.63 6.89 -0.52
C MET A 21 -16.72 8.31 0.05
N LEU A 22 -15.69 8.75 0.81
CA LEU A 22 -15.73 10.04 1.52
C LEU A 22 -14.89 11.09 0.78
N ASP A 23 -15.33 12.35 0.89
CA ASP A 23 -14.49 13.49 0.52
C ASP A 23 -13.25 13.58 1.42
N SER A 24 -12.23 14.31 0.97
CA SER A 24 -10.93 14.35 1.64
C SER A 24 -10.98 14.90 3.08
N LEU A 25 -11.85 15.89 3.36
CA LEU A 25 -11.95 16.48 4.68
C LEU A 25 -12.62 15.51 5.66
N THR A 26 -13.77 14.99 5.29
CA THR A 26 -14.51 14.00 6.09
C THR A 26 -13.68 12.73 6.32
N ARG A 27 -12.92 12.29 5.31
CA ARG A 27 -12.00 11.15 5.43
C ARG A 27 -10.95 11.41 6.52
N THR A 28 -10.29 12.56 6.48
CA THR A 28 -9.28 12.96 7.45
C THR A 28 -9.82 12.94 8.87
N GLU A 29 -10.97 13.59 9.09
CA GLU A 29 -11.62 13.64 10.40
C GLU A 29 -11.99 12.25 10.94
N LEU A 30 -12.54 11.38 10.09
CA LEU A 30 -12.93 10.03 10.51
C LEU A 30 -11.74 9.11 10.75
N GLN A 31 -10.63 9.29 10.05
CA GLN A 31 -9.38 8.58 10.32
C GLN A 31 -8.82 8.96 11.70
N ASP A 32 -8.87 10.23 12.07
CA ASP A 32 -8.44 10.71 13.38
C ASP A 32 -9.34 10.17 14.50
N VAL A 33 -10.66 10.16 14.29
CA VAL A 33 -11.64 9.53 15.21
C VAL A 33 -11.37 8.03 15.34
N LEU A 34 -11.08 7.33 14.25
CA LEU A 34 -10.75 5.90 14.28
C LEU A 34 -9.52 5.62 15.15
N LEU A 35 -8.46 6.42 15.00
CA LEU A 35 -7.25 6.29 15.82
C LEU A 35 -7.50 6.57 17.29
N GLU A 36 -8.35 7.55 17.62
CA GLU A 36 -8.71 7.86 19.00
C GLU A 36 -9.49 6.72 19.66
N VAL A 37 -10.51 6.20 19.00
CA VAL A 37 -11.29 5.05 19.49
C VAL A 37 -10.40 3.81 19.61
N TRP A 38 -9.55 3.53 18.62
CA TRP A 38 -8.60 2.43 18.68
C TRP A 38 -7.63 2.57 19.86
N ARG A 39 -7.11 3.76 20.11
CA ARG A 39 -6.20 4.03 21.24
C ARG A 39 -6.85 3.70 22.58
N ARG A 40 -8.15 3.97 22.72
CA ARG A 40 -8.91 3.68 23.93
C ARG A 40 -9.14 2.20 24.13
N ASP A 41 -9.57 1.51 23.08
CA ASP A 41 -10.09 0.14 23.18
C ASP A 41 -9.05 -0.93 22.81
N ARG A 42 -7.95 -0.56 22.15
CA ARG A 42 -6.81 -1.42 21.77
C ARG A 42 -7.23 -2.72 21.06
N ILE A 43 -8.20 -2.63 20.19
CA ILE A 43 -8.73 -3.75 19.41
C ILE A 43 -7.77 -4.06 18.26
N THR A 44 -7.55 -5.35 17.98
CA THR A 44 -6.87 -5.75 16.74
C THR A 44 -7.74 -5.39 15.56
N ALA A 45 -7.20 -4.65 14.59
CA ALA A 45 -7.91 -4.25 13.38
C ALA A 45 -7.17 -4.71 12.13
N ILE A 46 -7.91 -5.20 11.15
CA ILE A 46 -7.43 -5.44 9.80
C ILE A 46 -8.24 -4.53 8.88
N MET A 47 -7.56 -3.74 8.07
CA MET A 47 -8.17 -2.82 7.13
C MET A 47 -7.68 -3.14 5.72
N VAL A 48 -8.60 -3.21 4.78
CA VAL A 48 -8.31 -3.26 3.35
C VAL A 48 -8.47 -1.85 2.80
N THR A 49 -7.46 -1.37 2.09
CA THR A 49 -7.49 -0.08 1.41
C THR A 49 -6.53 -0.09 0.21
N HIS A 50 -6.81 0.73 -0.78
CA HIS A 50 -5.92 1.03 -1.90
C HIS A 50 -5.18 2.37 -1.72
N ASP A 51 -5.48 3.11 -0.65
CA ASP A 51 -4.85 4.40 -0.35
C ASP A 51 -3.57 4.17 0.48
N VAL A 52 -2.41 4.43 -0.13
CA VAL A 52 -1.09 4.25 0.47
C VAL A 52 -0.87 5.14 1.68
N ASP A 53 -1.32 6.39 1.61
CA ASP A 53 -1.15 7.37 2.69
C ASP A 53 -2.02 6.99 3.90
N GLU A 54 -3.22 6.47 3.64
CA GLU A 54 -4.11 5.90 4.66
C GLU A 54 -3.48 4.68 5.33
N ALA A 55 -2.94 3.74 4.55
CA ALA A 55 -2.28 2.55 5.06
C ALA A 55 -1.11 2.92 5.98
N LEU A 56 -0.26 3.86 5.59
CA LEU A 56 0.87 4.33 6.39
C LEU A 56 0.43 5.08 7.65
N PHE A 57 -0.63 5.89 7.56
CA PHE A 57 -1.08 6.69 8.68
C PHE A 57 -1.75 5.84 9.77
N LEU A 58 -2.54 4.84 9.40
CA LEU A 58 -3.38 4.10 10.34
C LEU A 58 -2.74 2.83 10.89
N SER A 59 -1.90 2.13 10.10
CA SER A 59 -1.45 0.79 10.45
C SER A 59 -0.11 0.75 11.19
N ASP A 60 0.17 -0.36 11.87
CA ASP A 60 1.50 -0.72 12.40
C ASP A 60 2.24 -1.62 11.43
N ARG A 61 1.53 -2.19 10.46
CA ARG A 61 2.07 -3.10 9.45
C ARG A 61 1.18 -3.11 8.22
N VAL A 62 1.77 -2.99 7.05
CA VAL A 62 1.08 -3.10 5.76
C VAL A 62 1.41 -4.44 5.13
N VAL A 63 0.38 -5.22 4.80
CA VAL A 63 0.50 -6.47 4.06
C VAL A 63 0.14 -6.19 2.60
N MET A 64 1.11 -6.30 1.72
CA MET A 64 0.92 -6.07 0.29
C MET A 64 0.53 -7.37 -0.41
N MET A 65 -0.57 -7.32 -1.15
CA MET A 65 -1.10 -8.46 -1.89
C MET A 65 -0.77 -8.35 -3.37
N THR A 66 -0.30 -9.43 -3.98
CA THR A 66 -0.13 -9.49 -5.44
C THR A 66 -1.47 -9.49 -6.14
N SER A 67 -1.51 -9.09 -7.41
CA SER A 67 -2.71 -9.15 -8.25
C SER A 67 -2.89 -10.52 -8.92
N GLY A 68 -4.10 -10.74 -9.47
CA GLY A 68 -4.43 -11.89 -10.31
C GLY A 68 -5.09 -13.07 -9.57
N PRO A 69 -5.42 -14.15 -10.31
CA PRO A 69 -6.22 -15.26 -9.79
C PRO A 69 -5.50 -16.10 -8.71
N GLN A 70 -4.20 -15.94 -8.59
CA GLN A 70 -3.37 -16.59 -7.56
C GLN A 70 -2.75 -15.54 -6.62
N ALA A 71 -3.54 -14.53 -6.24
CA ALA A 71 -3.10 -13.48 -5.33
C ALA A 71 -2.55 -14.08 -4.02
N LYS A 72 -1.39 -13.58 -3.61
CA LYS A 72 -0.70 -14.01 -2.39
C LYS A 72 -0.07 -12.82 -1.70
N VAL A 73 0.37 -13.00 -0.47
CA VAL A 73 1.19 -12.00 0.21
C VAL A 73 2.49 -11.84 -0.58
N GLY A 74 2.71 -10.65 -1.10
CA GLY A 74 3.91 -10.30 -1.84
C GLY A 74 5.00 -9.73 -0.95
N ASP A 75 4.60 -8.87 0.00
CA ASP A 75 5.52 -8.30 0.98
C ASP A 75 4.78 -7.86 2.25
N VAL A 76 5.51 -7.66 3.35
CA VAL A 76 4.99 -7.18 4.63
C VAL A 76 5.88 -6.07 5.16
N LEU A 77 5.37 -4.85 5.18
CA LEU A 77 6.09 -3.65 5.54
C LEU A 77 5.73 -3.23 6.98
N PRO A 78 6.68 -3.20 7.94
CA PRO A 78 6.46 -2.59 9.24
C PRO A 78 6.36 -1.07 9.12
N VAL A 79 5.46 -0.47 9.90
CA VAL A 79 5.23 0.97 9.95
C VAL A 79 5.50 1.47 11.37
N GLU A 80 6.74 1.90 11.61
CA GLU A 80 7.26 2.20 12.95
C GLU A 80 7.12 3.68 13.36
N PHE A 81 6.14 4.39 12.79
CA PHE A 81 5.88 5.75 13.22
C PHE A 81 5.38 5.80 14.67
N PRO A 82 5.83 6.78 15.47
CA PRO A 82 5.42 6.91 16.88
C PRO A 82 3.90 7.00 17.06
N ARG A 83 3.41 6.48 18.18
CA ARG A 83 2.02 6.66 18.60
C ARG A 83 1.94 7.54 19.85
N PRO A 84 0.94 8.41 20.01
CA PRO A 84 -0.20 8.60 19.09
C PRO A 84 0.22 9.17 17.73
N ARG A 85 -0.46 8.75 16.66
CA ARG A 85 -0.20 9.26 15.32
C ARG A 85 -0.66 10.71 15.22
N ASP A 86 0.26 11.58 14.85
CA ASP A 86 -0.02 12.94 14.41
C ASP A 86 0.25 13.01 12.90
N ARG A 87 -0.70 13.50 12.14
CA ARG A 87 -0.65 13.49 10.67
C ARG A 87 0.54 14.26 10.13
N ARG A 88 0.80 15.43 10.69
CA ARG A 88 1.92 16.26 10.28
C ARG A 88 3.24 15.60 10.62
N ALA A 89 3.38 15.08 11.85
CA ALA A 89 4.59 14.40 12.30
C ALA A 89 4.89 13.14 11.48
N VAL A 90 3.85 12.39 11.04
CA VAL A 90 4.01 11.23 10.15
C VAL A 90 4.50 11.67 8.77
N CYS A 91 3.89 12.71 8.17
CA CYS A 91 4.30 13.20 6.85
C CYS A 91 5.70 13.84 6.85
N GLU A 92 6.13 14.44 7.96
CA GLU A 92 7.45 15.05 8.13
C GLU A 92 8.52 14.04 8.58
N HIS A 93 8.14 12.79 8.85
CA HIS A 93 9.07 11.75 9.29
C HIS A 93 10.02 11.35 8.16
N GLU A 94 11.31 11.21 8.47
CA GLU A 94 12.37 10.92 7.48
C GLU A 94 12.11 9.68 6.62
N HIS A 95 11.46 8.65 7.17
CA HIS A 95 11.14 7.41 6.45
C HIS A 95 9.80 7.42 5.73
N PHE A 96 9.00 8.48 5.84
CA PHE A 96 7.65 8.50 5.24
C PHE A 96 7.69 8.31 3.72
N TYR A 97 8.53 9.09 3.03
CA TYR A 97 8.62 9.03 1.57
C TYR A 97 9.26 7.73 1.07
N ASP A 98 10.18 7.14 1.83
CA ASP A 98 10.78 5.85 1.47
C ASP A 98 9.76 4.72 1.55
N LEU A 99 8.98 4.65 2.66
CA LEU A 99 7.91 3.68 2.84
C LEU A 99 6.81 3.87 1.79
N ARG A 100 6.39 5.12 1.56
CA ARG A 100 5.41 5.46 0.54
C ARG A 100 5.87 5.04 -0.87
N GLY A 101 7.12 5.34 -1.21
CA GLY A 101 7.72 4.95 -2.47
C GLY A 101 7.82 3.44 -2.64
N HIS A 102 8.11 2.70 -1.57
CA HIS A 102 8.11 1.23 -1.58
C HIS A 102 6.71 0.67 -1.90
N LEU A 103 5.67 1.16 -1.23
CA LEU A 103 4.29 0.74 -1.47
C LEU A 103 3.83 1.04 -2.90
N LEU A 104 4.11 2.25 -3.40
CA LEU A 104 3.75 2.64 -4.76
C LEU A 104 4.43 1.76 -5.81
N ARG A 105 5.74 1.51 -5.69
CA ARG A 105 6.47 0.62 -6.60
C ARG A 105 5.90 -0.80 -6.61
N PHE A 106 5.47 -1.30 -5.46
CA PHE A 106 4.84 -2.62 -5.39
C PHE A 106 3.48 -2.64 -6.10
N LEU A 107 2.67 -1.60 -5.93
CA LEU A 107 1.34 -1.49 -6.57
C LEU A 107 1.43 -1.28 -8.08
N ASP A 108 2.43 -0.52 -8.54
CA ASP A 108 2.66 -0.30 -9.97
C ASP A 108 3.10 -1.61 -10.69
N GLY A 109 3.61 -2.59 -9.94
CA GLY A 109 3.98 -3.91 -10.45
C GLY A 109 5.09 -3.89 -11.52
N PRO A 110 5.45 -5.02 -12.12
CA PRO A 110 6.44 -5.08 -13.19
C PRO A 110 5.96 -4.49 -14.53
N ALA A 111 4.72 -4.01 -14.64
CA ALA A 111 4.14 -3.48 -15.86
C ALA A 111 4.75 -2.15 -16.34
N LEU A 112 5.49 -1.42 -15.50
CA LEU A 112 6.12 -0.15 -15.90
C LEU A 112 7.61 -0.30 -16.30
N VAL A 113 8.21 -1.47 -16.16
CA VAL A 113 9.59 -1.70 -16.59
C VAL A 113 9.69 -1.99 -18.10
N GLU A 114 8.59 -2.36 -18.75
CA GLU A 114 8.57 -2.63 -20.19
C GLU A 114 8.33 -1.41 -21.09
N SER A 115 8.06 -0.24 -20.54
CA SER A 115 7.89 1.00 -21.34
C SER A 115 9.11 1.91 -21.36
N GLY A 116 10.22 1.50 -20.76
CA GLY A 116 11.53 2.11 -20.93
C GLY A 116 12.21 1.46 -22.13
N ALA A 117 12.13 2.10 -23.29
CA ALA A 117 12.75 1.69 -24.53
C ALA A 117 14.17 1.16 -24.33
N ALA A 118 14.37 -0.13 -24.54
CA ALA A 118 15.70 -0.62 -24.91
C ALA A 118 16.03 -0.01 -26.30
N PRO A 119 17.21 0.58 -26.49
CA PRO A 119 17.58 1.11 -27.80
C PRO A 119 17.63 -0.04 -28.80
N ASP A 120 17.06 0.20 -29.98
CA ASP A 120 16.94 -0.73 -31.12
C ASP A 120 18.28 -1.27 -31.69
N GLU A 121 19.41 -1.03 -31.03
CA GLU A 121 20.74 -1.40 -31.55
C GLU A 121 21.15 -2.86 -31.33
N GLU A 122 20.45 -3.65 -30.49
CA GLU A 122 20.82 -5.06 -30.26
C GLU A 122 20.01 -6.08 -31.10
N ARG A 123 19.05 -5.66 -31.89
CA ARG A 123 18.26 -6.59 -32.73
C ARG A 123 18.88 -6.91 -34.08
N GLU A 124 19.79 -6.09 -34.61
CA GLU A 124 20.42 -6.35 -35.90
C GLU A 124 21.59 -7.35 -35.88
N THR A 125 22.19 -7.59 -34.71
CA THR A 125 23.37 -8.47 -34.63
C THR A 125 23.05 -9.96 -34.42
N LEU A 126 21.80 -10.33 -34.08
CA LEU A 126 21.42 -11.73 -33.87
C LEU A 126 20.89 -12.42 -35.11
N ASP A 127 20.46 -11.67 -36.12
CA ASP A 127 19.92 -12.26 -37.37
C ASP A 127 21.04 -12.63 -38.39
N GLU A 128 22.18 -11.94 -38.38
CA GLU A 128 23.32 -12.29 -39.21
C GLU A 128 24.07 -13.57 -38.78
N THR A 129 23.96 -13.94 -37.51
CA THR A 129 24.66 -15.14 -36.98
C THR A 129 23.85 -16.42 -37.21
N ALA A 130 22.54 -16.31 -37.41
CA ALA A 130 21.68 -17.47 -37.65
C ALA A 130 21.69 -17.94 -39.11
N GLN A 131 21.98 -17.03 -40.08
CA GLN A 131 22.03 -17.40 -41.49
C GLN A 131 23.36 -18.06 -41.97
N LYS A 132 24.42 -18.02 -41.14
CA LYS A 132 25.71 -18.67 -41.48
C LYS A 132 25.87 -20.10 -40.97
N ARG A 133 24.87 -20.71 -40.37
CA ARG A 133 24.91 -22.09 -39.85
C ARG A 133 24.09 -23.12 -40.64
N VAL A 134 23.53 -22.74 -41.77
CA VAL A 134 22.83 -23.68 -42.70
C VAL A 134 23.38 -23.47 -44.10
N ALA A 135 24.59 -23.93 -44.34
CA ALA A 135 25.14 -24.26 -45.65
C ALA A 135 26.28 -25.30 -45.47
#